data_5e952b7de13d416b8b40b42c8bdd05b9
#
_entry.id   5e952b7de13d416b8b40b42c8bdd05b9
#
_cell.length_a   1.000
_cell.length_b   1.000
_cell.length_c   1.000
_cell.angle_alpha   90.00
_cell.angle_beta   90.00
_cell.angle_gamma   90.00
#
_symmetry.space_group_name_H-M   'P 1'
#
loop_
_entity.id
_entity.type
_entity.pdbx_description
1 polymer ?
#
loop_
_entity_poly.entity_id
_entity_poly.type
_entity_poly.pdbx_seq_one_letter_code
_entity_poly.pdbx_strand_id
1 'polypeptide(L)'
;VSVTGPLQLIQVFANTPGASPGADQLGTREEAAGWLRTAGLLPAEAGLSNSEHAALLRLRDSIRDILTAHTGGREDAEAAARLTRALADGRLVLTVDPASAVRLASAARASYPNLVAAVAIAIAGSTVSGGWPRLKSCSYPQCGQAFYDETDPPSATRCAAHNAEG
;
A
#
# COMPACT_ATOMS: atom_id res chain seq x y z
N VAL A 1 -12.69 -6.90 4.87
CA VAL A 1 -12.09 -7.18 3.55
C VAL A 1 -10.92 -8.12 3.80
N SER A 2 -11.00 -9.36 3.28
CA SER A 2 -9.87 -10.29 3.34
C SER A 2 -8.82 -9.83 2.33
N VAL A 3 -7.68 -9.38 2.82
CA VAL A 3 -6.55 -9.01 1.98
C VAL A 3 -5.84 -10.29 1.54
N THR A 4 -5.95 -10.63 0.27
CA THR A 4 -5.31 -11.80 -0.33
C THR A 4 -4.28 -11.36 -1.36
N GLY A 5 -3.02 -11.70 -1.12
CA GLY A 5 -1.91 -11.40 -2.01
C GLY A 5 -1.25 -10.02 -1.80
N PRO A 6 0.03 -9.90 -2.20
CA PRO A 6 0.85 -8.74 -1.87
C PRO A 6 0.35 -7.42 -2.49
N LEU A 7 0.03 -7.44 -3.79
CA LEU A 7 -0.46 -6.22 -4.49
C LEU A 7 -1.82 -5.78 -4.01
N GLN A 8 -2.68 -6.72 -3.60
CA GLN A 8 -4.01 -6.39 -3.10
C GLN A 8 -3.94 -5.63 -1.77
N LEU A 9 -2.98 -5.98 -0.90
CA LEU A 9 -2.73 -5.21 0.32
C LEU A 9 -2.45 -3.74 0.00
N ILE A 10 -1.52 -3.49 -0.93
CA ILE A 10 -1.14 -2.13 -1.31
C ILE A 10 -2.33 -1.38 -1.95
N GLN A 11 -3.07 -2.04 -2.84
CA GLN A 11 -4.23 -1.45 -3.51
C GLN A 11 -5.33 -1.07 -2.51
N VAL A 12 -5.70 -1.97 -1.61
CA VAL A 12 -6.73 -1.73 -0.58
C VAL A 12 -6.28 -0.63 0.38
N PHE A 13 -5.01 -0.64 0.80
CA PHE A 13 -4.45 0.40 1.66
C PHE A 13 -4.45 1.78 0.98
N ALA A 14 -4.05 1.86 -0.28
CA ALA A 14 -4.07 3.10 -1.06
C ALA A 14 -5.50 3.65 -1.28
N ASN A 15 -6.51 2.78 -1.24
CA ASN A 15 -7.93 3.13 -1.45
C ASN A 15 -8.69 3.45 -0.15
N THR A 16 -8.04 3.46 1.00
CA THR A 16 -8.68 3.78 2.29
C THR A 16 -9.24 5.19 2.40
N PRO A 17 -8.81 6.23 1.63
CA PRO A 17 -9.48 7.54 1.67
C PRO A 17 -10.96 7.49 1.30
N GLY A 18 -11.40 6.42 0.59
CA GLY A 18 -12.77 6.34 0.08
C GLY A 18 -13.03 7.31 -1.08
N ALA A 19 -14.22 7.20 -1.69
CA ALA A 19 -14.64 8.04 -2.80
C ALA A 19 -15.44 9.27 -2.37
N SER A 20 -15.82 9.37 -1.11
CA SER A 20 -16.67 10.43 -0.58
C SER A 20 -15.99 11.19 0.57
N PRO A 21 -16.25 12.48 0.74
CA PRO A 21 -15.79 13.23 1.91
C PRO A 21 -16.24 12.55 3.21
N GLY A 22 -15.31 12.32 4.14
CA GLY A 22 -15.59 11.65 5.41
C GLY A 22 -15.60 10.12 5.37
N ALA A 23 -15.31 9.51 4.22
CA ALA A 23 -15.24 8.05 4.07
C ALA A 23 -13.82 7.49 4.31
N ASP A 24 -12.89 8.29 4.83
CA ASP A 24 -11.53 7.84 5.09
C ASP A 24 -11.51 6.80 6.23
N GLN A 25 -11.22 5.55 5.87
CA GLN A 25 -11.14 4.42 6.80
C GLN A 25 -9.96 4.53 7.79
N LEU A 26 -9.07 5.48 7.57
CA LEU A 26 -7.93 5.78 8.44
C LEU A 26 -8.02 7.20 9.05
N GLY A 27 -9.18 7.86 8.94
CA GLY A 27 -9.37 9.25 9.31
C GLY A 27 -9.09 9.53 10.79
N THR A 28 -9.47 8.61 11.65
CA THR A 28 -9.14 8.63 13.08
C THR A 28 -8.20 7.49 13.44
N ARG A 29 -7.52 7.61 14.57
CA ARG A 29 -6.64 6.59 15.10
C ARG A 29 -7.38 5.28 15.39
N GLU A 30 -8.60 5.37 15.86
CA GLU A 30 -9.48 4.25 16.19
C GLU A 30 -9.94 3.52 14.93
N GLU A 31 -10.33 4.25 13.89
CA GLU A 31 -10.69 3.68 12.57
C GLU A 31 -9.48 3.00 11.93
N ALA A 32 -8.32 3.65 11.96
CA ALA A 32 -7.07 3.09 11.46
C ALA A 32 -6.67 1.79 12.19
N ALA A 33 -6.79 1.76 13.52
CA ALA A 33 -6.54 0.55 14.29
C ALA A 33 -7.54 -0.56 13.94
N GLY A 34 -8.82 -0.23 13.75
CA GLY A 34 -9.86 -1.15 13.30
C GLY A 34 -9.56 -1.75 11.94
N TRP A 35 -9.17 -0.92 10.98
CA TRP A 35 -8.77 -1.35 9.64
C TRP A 35 -7.58 -2.32 9.69
N LEU A 36 -6.54 -1.98 10.45
CA LEU A 36 -5.34 -2.82 10.59
C LEU A 36 -5.65 -4.18 11.24
N ARG A 37 -6.56 -4.23 12.22
CA ARG A 37 -7.00 -5.49 12.83
C ARG A 37 -7.75 -6.36 11.81
N THR A 38 -8.64 -5.77 11.04
CA THR A 38 -9.37 -6.47 9.98
C THR A 38 -8.43 -7.02 8.91
N ALA A 39 -7.36 -6.29 8.61
CA ALA A 39 -6.31 -6.73 7.69
C ALA A 39 -5.33 -7.77 8.30
N GLY A 40 -5.46 -8.11 9.58
CA GLY A 40 -4.56 -9.04 10.26
C GLY A 40 -3.16 -8.48 10.55
N LEU A 41 -3.02 -7.15 10.52
CA LEU A 41 -1.74 -6.44 10.66
C LEU A 41 -1.53 -5.85 12.07
N LEU A 42 -2.59 -5.86 12.88
CA LEU A 42 -2.57 -5.39 14.26
C LEU A 42 -3.29 -6.41 15.16
N PRO A 43 -2.72 -6.81 16.30
CA PRO A 43 -3.41 -7.64 17.27
C PRO A 43 -4.69 -6.99 17.80
N ALA A 44 -5.64 -7.82 18.25
CA ALA A 44 -6.96 -7.35 18.73
C ALA A 44 -6.85 -6.30 19.85
N GLU A 45 -5.92 -6.51 20.78
CA GLU A 45 -5.72 -5.65 21.94
C GLU A 45 -4.79 -4.45 21.69
N ALA A 46 -4.13 -4.38 20.53
CA ALA A 46 -3.21 -3.31 20.21
C ALA A 46 -3.94 -2.11 19.61
N GLY A 47 -3.46 -0.91 19.95
CA GLY A 47 -3.85 0.36 19.36
C GLY A 47 -2.69 1.03 18.63
N LEU A 48 -2.94 2.20 18.09
CA LEU A 48 -1.93 3.07 17.50
C LEU A 48 -1.69 4.29 18.41
N SER A 49 -0.44 4.71 18.51
CA SER A 49 -0.11 6.03 19.04
C SER A 49 -0.43 7.12 18.01
N ASN A 50 -0.46 8.38 18.43
CA ASN A 50 -0.66 9.51 17.51
C ASN A 50 0.45 9.60 16.46
N SER A 51 1.71 9.29 16.84
CA SER A 51 2.85 9.29 15.92
C SER A 51 2.77 8.16 14.89
N GLU A 52 2.33 6.98 15.29
CA GLU A 52 2.12 5.84 14.38
C GLU A 52 0.96 6.09 13.41
N HIS A 53 -0.14 6.68 13.88
CA HIS A 53 -1.25 7.08 13.02
C HIS A 53 -0.80 8.10 11.97
N ALA A 54 -0.08 9.16 12.38
CA ALA A 54 0.47 10.13 11.45
C ALA A 54 1.45 9.50 10.45
N ALA A 55 2.29 8.55 10.89
CA ALA A 55 3.19 7.82 10.02
C ALA A 55 2.46 6.91 9.03
N LEU A 56 1.37 6.27 9.46
CA LEU A 56 0.50 5.46 8.62
C LEU A 56 -0.10 6.29 7.47
N LEU A 57 -0.61 7.48 7.76
CA LEU A 57 -1.16 8.38 6.74
C LEU A 57 -0.07 8.83 5.76
N ARG A 58 1.13 9.18 6.24
CA ARG A 58 2.26 9.53 5.36
C ARG A 58 2.70 8.36 4.47
N LEU A 59 2.70 7.13 4.98
CA LEU A 59 3.01 5.95 4.19
C LEU A 59 1.98 5.77 3.06
N ARG A 60 0.69 5.85 3.38
CA ARG A 60 -0.40 5.78 2.40
C ARG A 60 -0.24 6.83 1.30
N ASP A 61 -0.05 8.08 1.70
CA ASP A 61 0.06 9.20 0.76
C ASP A 61 1.30 9.04 -0.13
N SER A 62 2.44 8.59 0.43
CA SER A 62 3.65 8.32 -0.34
C SER A 62 3.46 7.20 -1.37
N ILE A 63 2.69 6.17 -1.03
CA ILE A 63 2.32 5.12 -1.99
C ILE A 63 1.47 5.72 -3.11
N ARG A 64 0.45 6.51 -2.77
CA ARG A 64 -0.44 7.15 -3.76
C ARG A 64 0.31 8.05 -4.73
N ASP A 65 1.31 8.79 -4.27
CA ASP A 65 2.18 9.61 -5.11
C ASP A 65 2.92 8.76 -6.15
N ILE A 66 3.49 7.62 -5.74
CA ILE A 66 4.15 6.67 -6.66
C ILE A 66 3.15 6.08 -7.66
N LEU A 67 1.95 5.69 -7.22
CA LEU A 67 0.94 5.16 -8.14
C LEU A 67 0.51 6.20 -9.18
N THR A 68 0.50 7.48 -8.81
CA THR A 68 0.25 8.59 -9.74
C THR A 68 1.40 8.74 -10.74
N ALA A 69 2.65 8.60 -10.29
CA ALA A 69 3.83 8.60 -11.18
C ALA A 69 3.78 7.41 -12.16
N HIS A 70 3.39 6.21 -11.72
CA HIS A 70 3.18 5.04 -12.59
C HIS A 70 2.16 5.32 -13.70
N THR A 71 1.06 5.99 -13.37
CA THR A 71 0.03 6.34 -14.36
C THR A 71 0.54 7.34 -15.39
N GLY A 72 1.30 8.34 -14.95
CA GLY A 72 1.86 9.38 -15.82
C GLY A 72 3.08 8.92 -16.62
N GLY A 73 3.64 7.75 -16.32
CA GLY A 73 4.88 7.25 -16.95
C GLY A 73 6.08 8.16 -16.71
N ARG A 74 6.08 8.92 -15.61
CA ARG A 74 7.13 9.89 -15.27
C ARG A 74 7.85 9.46 -13.99
N GLU A 75 9.16 9.69 -13.98
CA GLU A 75 9.95 9.56 -12.77
C GLU A 75 9.62 10.71 -11.81
N ASP A 76 9.40 10.39 -10.54
CA ASP A 76 9.22 11.34 -9.46
C ASP A 76 10.20 11.01 -8.32
N ALA A 77 11.35 11.66 -8.35
CA ALA A 77 12.42 11.43 -7.39
C ALA A 77 12.02 11.83 -5.96
N GLU A 78 11.15 12.84 -5.81
CA GLU A 78 10.68 13.28 -4.50
C GLU A 78 9.68 12.28 -3.90
N ALA A 79 8.74 11.78 -4.70
CA ALA A 79 7.82 10.71 -4.28
C ALA A 79 8.59 9.44 -3.90
N ALA A 80 9.59 9.04 -4.70
CA ALA A 80 10.46 7.91 -4.41
C ALA A 80 11.21 8.09 -3.08
N ALA A 81 11.76 9.28 -2.82
CA ALA A 81 12.45 9.57 -1.58
C ALA A 81 11.50 9.58 -0.37
N ARG A 82 10.26 10.09 -0.52
CA ARG A 82 9.25 10.04 0.54
C ARG A 82 8.88 8.60 0.90
N LEU A 83 8.59 7.77 -0.10
CA LEU A 83 8.26 6.36 0.12
C LEU A 83 9.44 5.60 0.74
N THR A 84 10.68 5.81 0.26
CA THR A 84 11.88 5.20 0.84
C THR A 84 12.02 5.52 2.33
N ARG A 85 11.82 6.79 2.71
CA ARG A 85 11.85 7.20 4.13
C ARG A 85 10.73 6.55 4.94
N ALA A 86 9.51 6.48 4.39
CA ALA A 86 8.37 5.88 5.07
C ALA A 86 8.55 4.36 5.27
N LEU A 87 9.24 3.68 4.34
CA LEU A 87 9.54 2.25 4.44
C LEU A 87 10.70 1.92 5.40
N ALA A 88 11.50 2.91 5.79
CA ALA A 88 12.66 2.70 6.68
C ALA A 88 12.28 2.18 8.09
N ASP A 89 11.06 2.44 8.53
CA ASP A 89 10.54 1.93 9.82
C ASP A 89 10.23 0.44 9.79
N GLY A 90 10.16 -0.17 8.61
CA GLY A 90 9.91 -1.60 8.42
C GLY A 90 11.16 -2.43 8.70
N ARG A 91 11.19 -3.08 9.86
CA ARG A 91 12.30 -3.99 10.23
C ARG A 91 12.11 -5.33 9.54
N LEU A 92 12.88 -5.57 8.49
CA LEU A 92 12.86 -6.83 7.75
C LEU A 92 13.95 -7.77 8.25
N VAL A 93 13.62 -9.04 8.35
CA VAL A 93 14.56 -10.14 8.60
C VAL A 93 14.39 -11.22 7.55
N LEU A 94 15.48 -11.86 7.21
CA LEU A 94 15.47 -13.07 6.41
C LEU A 94 15.29 -14.27 7.36
N THR A 95 14.28 -15.08 7.12
CA THR A 95 14.06 -16.32 7.85
C THR A 95 14.29 -17.50 6.92
N VAL A 96 14.88 -18.56 7.48
CA VAL A 96 15.08 -19.83 6.78
C VAL A 96 14.38 -20.92 7.58
N ASP A 97 13.49 -21.65 6.94
CA ASP A 97 12.79 -22.75 7.58
C ASP A 97 13.60 -24.07 7.52
N PRO A 98 13.20 -25.14 8.23
CA PRO A 98 13.91 -26.41 8.21
C PRO A 98 14.01 -27.08 6.83
N ALA A 99 13.15 -26.69 5.88
CA ALA A 99 13.21 -27.15 4.49
C ALA A 99 14.09 -26.26 3.61
N SER A 100 14.87 -25.35 4.23
CA SER A 100 15.74 -24.36 3.56
C SER A 100 15.00 -23.33 2.69
N ALA A 101 13.69 -23.18 2.87
CA ALA A 101 12.96 -22.11 2.19
C ALA A 101 13.24 -20.76 2.87
N VAL A 102 13.59 -19.77 2.04
CA VAL A 102 13.96 -18.42 2.50
C VAL A 102 12.76 -17.49 2.33
N ARG A 103 12.48 -16.71 3.38
CA ARG A 103 11.38 -15.73 3.38
C ARG A 103 11.83 -14.43 4.03
N LEU A 104 11.33 -13.32 3.47
CA LEU A 104 11.36 -12.04 4.16
C LEU A 104 10.18 -11.97 5.15
N ALA A 105 10.45 -11.56 6.36
CA ALA A 105 9.46 -11.40 7.41
C ALA A 105 9.69 -10.10 8.19
N SER A 106 8.67 -9.64 8.92
CA SER A 106 8.84 -8.57 9.88
C SER A 106 9.59 -9.05 11.12
N ALA A 107 10.56 -8.28 11.59
CA ALA A 107 11.19 -8.47 12.88
C ALA A 107 10.33 -7.94 14.04
N ALA A 108 9.32 -7.12 13.76
CA ALA A 108 8.42 -6.58 14.76
C ALA A 108 7.30 -7.58 15.11
N ARG A 109 6.96 -7.66 16.39
CA ARG A 109 5.91 -8.60 16.84
C ARG A 109 4.50 -8.07 16.69
N ALA A 110 4.32 -6.77 16.65
CA ALA A 110 3.03 -6.09 16.44
C ALA A 110 3.25 -4.61 16.24
N SER A 111 2.35 -3.92 15.56
CA SER A 111 2.27 -2.48 15.42
C SER A 111 2.60 -1.95 14.03
N TYR A 112 2.65 -0.63 13.89
CA TYR A 112 2.98 0.09 12.67
C TYR A 112 4.22 -0.47 11.91
N PRO A 113 5.37 -0.79 12.55
CA PRO A 113 6.50 -1.42 11.85
C PRO A 113 6.18 -2.74 11.15
N ASN A 114 5.21 -3.50 11.65
CA ASN A 114 4.79 -4.75 11.00
C ASN A 114 4.03 -4.48 9.69
N LEU A 115 3.16 -3.47 9.67
CA LEU A 115 2.51 -3.01 8.44
C LEU A 115 3.55 -2.53 7.42
N VAL A 116 4.50 -1.68 7.85
CA VAL A 116 5.54 -1.15 6.97
C VAL A 116 6.35 -2.29 6.35
N ALA A 117 6.72 -3.29 7.14
CA ALA A 117 7.40 -4.48 6.66
C ALA A 117 6.55 -5.27 5.65
N ALA A 118 5.26 -5.46 5.92
CA ALA A 118 4.36 -6.15 5.00
C ALA A 118 4.23 -5.40 3.66
N VAL A 119 4.13 -4.07 3.68
CA VAL A 119 4.10 -3.22 2.49
C VAL A 119 5.43 -3.31 1.72
N ALA A 120 6.57 -3.23 2.41
CA ALA A 120 7.89 -3.35 1.79
C ALA A 120 8.08 -4.71 1.09
N ILE A 121 7.69 -5.80 1.74
CA ILE A 121 7.73 -7.16 1.16
C ILE A 121 6.81 -7.25 -0.06
N ALA A 122 5.62 -6.67 0.01
CA ALA A 122 4.66 -6.66 -1.09
C ALA A 122 5.21 -5.89 -2.31
N ILE A 123 5.81 -4.73 -2.11
CA ILE A 123 6.45 -3.95 -3.18
C ILE A 123 7.60 -4.75 -3.80
N ALA A 124 8.52 -5.27 -2.98
CA ALA A 124 9.68 -6.03 -3.46
C ALA A 124 9.26 -7.25 -4.28
N GLY A 125 8.32 -8.06 -3.77
CA GLY A 125 7.81 -9.24 -4.46
C GLY A 125 7.09 -8.90 -5.75
N SER A 126 6.31 -7.83 -5.76
CA SER A 126 5.59 -7.39 -6.97
C SER A 126 6.50 -6.74 -8.02
N THR A 127 7.62 -6.16 -7.61
CA THR A 127 8.64 -5.65 -8.54
C THR A 127 9.28 -6.81 -9.31
N VAL A 128 9.63 -7.89 -8.62
CA VAL A 128 10.23 -9.09 -9.25
C VAL A 128 9.27 -9.72 -10.28
N SER A 129 7.97 -9.73 -10.00
CA SER A 129 6.95 -10.25 -10.93
C SER A 129 6.50 -9.25 -12.01
N GLY A 130 7.04 -8.03 -12.02
CA GLY A 130 6.62 -6.97 -12.96
C GLY A 130 5.26 -6.34 -12.63
N GLY A 131 4.66 -6.68 -11.49
CA GLY A 131 3.34 -6.19 -11.10
C GLY A 131 3.35 -4.78 -10.50
N TRP A 132 4.45 -4.38 -9.86
CA TRP A 132 4.52 -3.08 -9.18
C TRP A 132 4.21 -1.88 -10.09
N PRO A 133 4.81 -1.72 -11.30
CA PRO A 133 4.50 -0.60 -12.18
C PRO A 133 3.10 -0.68 -12.82
N ARG A 134 2.42 -1.83 -12.73
CA ARG A 134 1.04 -1.99 -13.18
C ARG A 134 0.01 -1.52 -12.14
N LEU A 135 0.41 -1.35 -10.88
CA LEU A 135 -0.45 -0.74 -9.88
C LEU A 135 -0.39 0.77 -10.08
N LYS A 136 -1.52 1.39 -10.41
CA LYS A 136 -1.64 2.78 -10.87
C LYS A 136 -2.74 3.53 -10.11
N SER A 137 -2.72 4.85 -10.19
CA SER A 137 -3.79 5.72 -9.69
C SER A 137 -4.64 6.22 -10.86
N CYS A 138 -5.96 6.19 -10.73
CA CYS A 138 -6.87 6.66 -11.77
C CYS A 138 -6.66 8.15 -12.05
N SER A 139 -6.43 8.50 -13.33
CA SER A 139 -6.21 9.87 -13.78
C SER A 139 -7.50 10.67 -13.97
N TYR A 140 -8.68 10.04 -13.81
CA TYR A 140 -9.95 10.77 -13.87
C TYR A 140 -10.02 11.82 -12.75
N PRO A 141 -10.42 13.07 -13.04
CA PRO A 141 -10.47 14.12 -12.04
C PRO A 141 -11.20 13.71 -10.78
N GLN A 142 -10.60 13.96 -9.60
CA GLN A 142 -11.15 13.67 -8.28
C GLN A 142 -11.29 12.16 -7.92
N CYS A 143 -10.96 11.22 -8.82
CA CYS A 143 -11.04 9.80 -8.52
C CYS A 143 -9.84 9.33 -7.68
N GLY A 144 -8.63 9.35 -8.23
CA GLY A 144 -7.40 8.92 -7.55
C GLY A 144 -7.42 7.49 -7.01
N GLN A 145 -8.38 6.65 -7.45
CA GLN A 145 -8.48 5.26 -7.00
C GLN A 145 -7.31 4.43 -7.53
N ALA A 146 -6.66 3.69 -6.65
CA ALA A 146 -5.64 2.72 -7.05
C ALA A 146 -6.28 1.52 -7.76
N PHE A 147 -5.73 1.16 -8.91
CA PHE A 147 -6.19 0.03 -9.72
C PHE A 147 -5.01 -0.72 -10.32
N TYR A 148 -5.23 -1.97 -10.68
CA TYR A 148 -4.24 -2.77 -11.40
C TYR A 148 -4.51 -2.71 -12.91
N ASP A 149 -3.46 -2.38 -13.69
CA ASP A 149 -3.52 -2.31 -15.15
C ASP A 149 -3.26 -3.70 -15.74
N GLU A 150 -4.33 -4.33 -16.23
CA GLU A 150 -4.29 -5.66 -16.85
C GLU A 150 -3.99 -5.63 -18.35
N THR A 151 -3.90 -4.43 -18.96
CA THR A 151 -3.61 -4.31 -20.40
C THR A 151 -2.21 -4.79 -20.75
N ASP A 152 -2.03 -5.27 -21.98
CA ASP A 152 -0.74 -5.70 -22.49
C ASP A 152 -0.48 -5.06 -23.86
N PRO A 153 0.50 -4.16 -23.99
CA PRO A 153 1.35 -3.58 -22.93
C PRO A 153 0.54 -2.69 -21.96
N PRO A 154 1.09 -2.43 -20.73
CA PRO A 154 0.39 -1.63 -19.71
C PRO A 154 0.16 -0.20 -20.15
N SER A 155 -1.08 0.16 -20.49
CA SER A 155 -1.44 1.45 -21.06
C SER A 155 -2.65 2.13 -20.40
N ALA A 156 -3.37 1.42 -19.51
CA ALA A 156 -4.53 2.00 -18.84
C ALA A 156 -4.11 3.14 -17.90
N THR A 157 -4.83 4.25 -17.96
CA THR A 157 -4.65 5.42 -17.09
C THR A 157 -5.84 5.65 -16.18
N ARG A 158 -6.93 4.90 -16.36
CA ARG A 158 -8.19 5.04 -15.62
C ARG A 158 -8.63 3.69 -15.05
N CYS A 159 -9.27 3.72 -13.89
CA CYS A 159 -9.88 2.53 -13.30
C CYS A 159 -11.11 2.06 -14.09
N ALA A 160 -11.59 0.85 -13.83
CA ALA A 160 -12.71 0.24 -14.55
C ALA A 160 -13.98 1.13 -14.56
N ALA A 161 -14.25 1.85 -13.46
CA ALA A 161 -15.40 2.77 -13.38
C ALA A 161 -15.32 3.96 -14.34
N HIS A 162 -14.11 4.36 -14.77
CA HIS A 162 -13.88 5.52 -15.63
C HIS A 162 -13.29 5.17 -16.99
N ASN A 163 -13.13 3.88 -17.28
CA ASN A 163 -12.58 3.42 -18.57
C ASN A 163 -13.66 3.33 -19.66
N ALA A 164 -14.94 3.32 -19.27
CA ALA A 164 -16.08 3.22 -20.19
C ALA A 164 -16.52 4.57 -20.82
N GLU A 165 -15.89 5.68 -20.43
CA GLU A 165 -16.22 7.04 -20.88
C GLU A 165 -15.22 7.59 -21.92
N GLY A 166 -14.57 6.69 -22.67
CA GLY A 166 -13.61 7.06 -23.72
C GLY A 166 -14.09 6.70 -25.11
#